data_4534ed39e52ec2575727269ace1afe87
#
_entry.id   4534ed39e52ec2575727269ace1afe87
#
_cell.length_a   1.000
_cell.length_b   1.000
_cell.length_c   1.000
_cell.angle_alpha   90.00
_cell.angle_beta   90.00
_cell.angle_gamma   90.00
#
_symmetry.space_group_name_H-M   'P 1'
#
loop_
_entity.id
_entity.type
_entity.pdbx_description
1 polymer ?
#
loop_
_entity_poly.entity_id
_entity_poly.type
_entity_poly.pdbx_seq_one_letter_code
_entity_poly.pdbx_strand_id
1 'polypeptide(L)'
;MRIVAFDPGLHHFVWTSTSWSDDGALQGVEQVGLLERKKPLRKGLDAVTDTVKMLTSCDIASLFPQEPYDRFEVVLVETQHFKARNVRKEDIRDLAMVTGALAAALGREIQWAPTGQGGWSTTKKDIRRERLIQYYLPDADLSKEHFDSVLVGHKRITKRQYHDAIDTVGMALWHARGRPRQGV
;
A
#
# COMPACT_ATOMS: atom_id res chain seq x y z
N MET A 1 7.70 16.62 -0.43
CA MET A 1 6.86 15.77 0.46
C MET A 1 7.22 14.31 0.28
N ARG A 2 7.37 13.56 1.38
CA ARG A 2 7.66 12.11 1.37
C ARG A 2 6.49 11.33 1.93
N ILE A 3 6.03 10.35 1.18
CA ILE A 3 4.85 9.55 1.51
C ILE A 3 5.25 8.08 1.57
N VAL A 4 4.83 7.39 2.63
CA VAL A 4 4.79 5.92 2.63
C VAL A 4 3.34 5.46 2.60
N ALA A 5 3.05 4.51 1.72
CA ALA A 5 1.71 3.95 1.55
C ALA A 5 1.72 2.44 1.71
N PHE A 6 0.75 1.90 2.43
CA PHE A 6 0.59 0.48 2.73
C PHE A 6 -0.71 -0.05 2.14
N ASP A 7 -0.60 -1.15 1.40
CA ASP A 7 -1.74 -1.99 0.99
C ASP A 7 -1.77 -3.26 1.87
N PRO A 8 -2.63 -3.30 2.89
CA PRO A 8 -2.70 -4.42 3.81
C PRO A 8 -3.48 -5.58 3.21
N GLY A 9 -2.86 -6.74 3.13
CA GLY A 9 -3.49 -8.00 2.77
C GLY A 9 -3.46 -9.03 3.91
N LEU A 10 -4.28 -10.07 3.83
CA LEU A 10 -4.31 -11.12 4.87
C LEU A 10 -3.03 -11.99 4.90
N HIS A 11 -2.28 -12.03 3.83
CA HIS A 11 -1.13 -12.91 3.68
C HIS A 11 0.18 -12.19 3.45
N HIS A 12 0.14 -11.00 2.91
CA HIS A 12 1.27 -10.12 2.69
C HIS A 12 0.80 -8.68 2.69
N PHE A 13 1.70 -7.81 3.05
CA PHE A 13 1.53 -6.36 2.93
C PHE A 13 2.53 -5.88 1.91
N VAL A 14 2.08 -4.99 1.06
CA VAL A 14 2.98 -4.26 0.18
C VAL A 14 3.01 -2.80 0.65
N TRP A 15 4.17 -2.20 0.64
CA TRP A 15 4.33 -0.78 0.88
C TRP A 15 5.30 -0.17 -0.12
N THR A 16 5.09 1.10 -0.41
CA THR A 16 6.04 1.90 -1.19
C THR A 16 6.36 3.19 -0.46
N SER A 17 7.60 3.65 -0.57
CA SER A 17 7.96 5.02 -0.26
C SER A 17 8.16 5.82 -1.54
N THR A 18 7.62 7.04 -1.54
CA THR A 18 7.62 7.91 -2.72
C THR A 18 7.98 9.34 -2.31
N SER A 19 8.70 10.03 -3.20
CA SER A 19 8.98 11.46 -3.05
C SER A 19 8.20 12.27 -4.09
N TRP A 20 7.70 13.42 -3.64
CA TRP A 20 6.81 14.30 -4.39
C TRP A 20 7.30 15.74 -4.29
N SER A 21 7.23 16.47 -5.40
CA SER A 21 7.42 17.92 -5.41
C SER A 21 6.21 18.66 -4.81
N ASP A 22 6.36 19.93 -4.57
CA ASP A 22 5.31 20.76 -3.95
C ASP A 22 4.10 20.96 -4.89
N ASP A 23 4.29 20.81 -6.20
CA ASP A 23 3.23 20.85 -7.21
C ASP A 23 2.55 19.48 -7.43
N GLY A 24 2.91 18.47 -6.64
CA GLY A 24 2.33 17.12 -6.71
C GLY A 24 2.83 16.26 -7.87
N ALA A 25 4.04 16.54 -8.40
CA ALA A 25 4.70 15.65 -9.34
C ALA A 25 5.51 14.58 -8.60
N LEU A 26 5.41 13.32 -9.04
CA LEU A 26 6.23 12.23 -8.51
C LEU A 26 7.69 12.44 -8.92
N GLN A 27 8.59 12.47 -7.94
CA GLN A 27 10.03 12.55 -8.15
C GLN A 27 10.67 11.15 -8.20
N GLY A 28 10.11 10.20 -7.47
CA GLY A 28 10.57 8.82 -7.51
C GLY A 28 9.81 7.88 -6.58
N VAL A 29 9.83 6.59 -6.95
CA VAL A 29 9.55 5.47 -6.03
C VAL A 29 10.90 5.06 -5.45
N GLU A 30 11.10 5.33 -4.17
CA GLU A 30 12.42 5.19 -3.54
C GLU A 30 12.64 3.78 -2.97
N GLN A 31 11.58 3.19 -2.43
CA GLN A 31 11.61 1.84 -1.88
C GLN A 31 10.28 1.13 -2.09
N VAL A 32 10.36 -0.16 -2.29
CA VAL A 32 9.23 -1.10 -2.23
C VAL A 32 9.55 -2.15 -1.19
N GLY A 33 8.59 -2.49 -0.36
CA GLY A 33 8.80 -3.53 0.63
C GLY A 33 7.63 -4.48 0.75
N LEU A 34 7.93 -5.65 1.25
CA LEU A 34 7.01 -6.74 1.46
C LEU A 34 7.10 -7.22 2.89
N LEU A 35 5.96 -7.33 3.55
CA LEU A 35 5.81 -8.06 4.80
C LEU A 35 5.04 -9.33 4.51
N GLU A 36 5.71 -10.46 4.50
CA GLU A 36 5.11 -11.75 4.18
C GLU A 36 4.98 -12.61 5.43
N ARG A 37 3.81 -13.21 5.60
CA ARG A 37 3.62 -14.20 6.64
C ARG A 37 4.32 -15.52 6.30
N LYS A 38 5.13 -16.02 7.22
CA LYS A 38 5.76 -17.35 7.08
C LYS A 38 4.71 -18.47 7.04
N LYS A 39 4.95 -19.47 6.19
CA LYS A 39 4.11 -20.69 6.12
C LYS A 39 4.16 -21.50 7.43
N PRO A 40 3.13 -22.30 7.74
CA PRO A 40 1.96 -22.61 6.91
C PRO A 40 0.91 -21.48 6.93
N LEU A 41 0.30 -21.28 5.76
CA LEU A 41 -0.80 -20.32 5.61
C LEU A 41 -2.06 -20.91 6.28
N ARG A 42 -2.43 -20.38 7.42
CA ARG A 42 -3.71 -20.69 8.07
C ARG A 42 -4.82 -19.87 7.42
N LYS A 43 -6.08 -20.26 7.67
CA LYS A 43 -7.26 -19.56 7.15
C LYS A 43 -8.06 -18.94 8.30
N GLY A 44 -8.91 -17.99 7.98
CA GLY A 44 -9.82 -17.35 8.94
C GLY A 44 -9.09 -16.67 10.10
N LEU A 45 -9.65 -16.76 11.29
CA LEU A 45 -9.12 -16.09 12.49
C LEU A 45 -7.70 -16.49 12.87
N ASP A 46 -7.26 -17.70 12.56
CA ASP A 46 -5.88 -18.11 12.78
C ASP A 46 -4.91 -17.31 11.89
N ALA A 47 -5.32 -17.03 10.66
CA ALA A 47 -4.55 -16.19 9.75
C ALA A 47 -4.44 -14.76 10.28
N VAL A 48 -5.53 -14.20 10.77
CA VAL A 48 -5.57 -12.87 11.40
C VAL A 48 -4.66 -12.83 12.61
N THR A 49 -4.77 -13.81 13.50
CA THR A 49 -3.95 -13.89 14.72
C THR A 49 -2.45 -13.93 14.40
N ASP A 50 -2.06 -14.76 13.44
CA ASP A 50 -0.65 -14.87 13.04
C ASP A 50 -0.14 -13.55 12.41
N THR A 51 -0.99 -12.89 11.62
CA THR A 51 -0.64 -11.61 11.00
C THR A 51 -0.54 -10.49 12.03
N VAL A 52 -1.47 -10.42 12.98
CA VAL A 52 -1.42 -9.46 14.09
C VAL A 52 -0.16 -9.66 14.92
N LYS A 53 0.18 -10.92 15.28
CA LYS A 53 1.43 -11.23 16.00
C LYS A 53 2.66 -10.78 15.21
N MET A 54 2.70 -11.03 13.92
CA MET A 54 3.79 -10.58 13.06
C MET A 54 3.95 -9.06 13.12
N LEU A 55 2.87 -8.31 12.98
CA LEU A 55 2.89 -6.85 13.00
C LEU A 55 3.29 -6.29 14.38
N THR A 56 2.75 -6.85 15.46
CA THR A 56 3.07 -6.40 16.83
C THR A 56 4.49 -6.76 17.28
N SER A 57 5.13 -7.74 16.63
CA SER A 57 6.52 -8.11 16.87
C SER A 57 7.51 -7.49 15.87
N CYS A 58 7.01 -6.80 14.85
CA CYS A 58 7.83 -6.15 13.83
C CYS A 58 8.36 -4.82 14.35
N ASP A 59 9.66 -4.62 14.27
CA ASP A 59 10.22 -3.27 14.36
C ASP A 59 9.95 -2.55 13.03
N ILE A 60 8.97 -1.66 13.02
CA ILE A 60 8.56 -0.91 11.83
C ILE A 60 9.75 -0.11 11.26
N ALA A 61 10.63 0.43 12.10
CA ALA A 61 11.79 1.18 11.64
C ALA A 61 12.73 0.30 10.79
N SER A 62 12.81 -1.00 11.09
CA SER A 62 13.63 -1.95 10.33
C SER A 62 13.12 -2.22 8.90
N LEU A 63 11.87 -1.86 8.60
CA LEU A 63 11.34 -1.96 7.24
C LEU A 63 11.95 -0.93 6.29
N PHE A 64 12.54 0.13 6.83
CA PHE A 64 13.08 1.27 6.08
C PHE A 64 14.60 1.39 6.28
N PRO A 65 15.40 0.43 5.77
CA PRO A 65 16.83 0.39 6.05
C PRO A 65 17.62 1.55 5.41
N GLN A 66 17.06 2.15 4.35
CA GLN A 66 17.72 3.23 3.61
C GLN A 66 17.31 4.61 4.11
N GLU A 67 16.19 4.72 4.81
CA GLU A 67 15.64 5.99 5.26
C GLU A 67 14.91 5.85 6.59
N PRO A 68 15.21 6.71 7.58
CA PRO A 68 14.50 6.69 8.85
C PRO A 68 12.98 6.90 8.67
N TYR A 69 12.20 6.05 9.34
CA TYR A 69 10.73 6.05 9.25
C TYR A 69 10.10 7.40 9.66
N ASP A 70 10.72 8.14 10.55
CA ASP A 70 10.28 9.46 11.01
C ASP A 70 10.38 10.56 9.95
N ARG A 71 11.12 10.33 8.87
CA ARG A 71 11.23 11.28 7.74
C ARG A 71 10.04 11.29 6.81
N PHE A 72 9.14 10.29 6.88
CA PHE A 72 7.92 10.33 6.09
C PHE A 72 6.95 11.36 6.68
N GLU A 73 6.57 12.33 5.88
CA GLU A 73 5.61 13.37 6.27
C GLU A 73 4.20 12.81 6.33
N VAL A 74 3.89 11.83 5.48
CA VAL A 74 2.59 11.21 5.37
C VAL A 74 2.70 9.69 5.37
N VAL A 75 1.86 9.06 6.19
CA VAL A 75 1.67 7.61 6.22
C VAL A 75 0.26 7.29 5.80
N LEU A 76 0.12 6.60 4.66
CA LEU A 76 -1.17 6.18 4.11
C LEU A 76 -1.39 4.70 4.36
N VAL A 77 -2.60 4.34 4.73
CA VAL A 77 -3.02 2.93 4.83
C VAL A 77 -4.32 2.75 4.07
N GLU A 78 -4.34 1.78 3.15
CA GLU A 78 -5.55 1.46 2.41
C GLU A 78 -6.64 0.92 3.33
N THR A 79 -7.87 1.42 3.13
CA THR A 79 -9.05 0.86 3.76
C THR A 79 -10.01 0.29 2.73
N GLN A 80 -10.47 -0.92 2.96
CA GLN A 80 -11.45 -1.55 2.09
C GLN A 80 -12.83 -0.90 2.25
N HIS A 81 -13.50 -0.67 1.13
CA HIS A 81 -14.88 -0.18 1.15
C HIS A 81 -15.85 -1.32 1.46
N PHE A 82 -16.67 -1.18 2.51
CA PHE A 82 -17.65 -2.16 2.96
C PHE A 82 -18.80 -2.48 1.95
N LYS A 83 -18.82 -1.82 0.79
CA LYS A 83 -19.86 -1.99 -0.23
C LYS A 83 -19.50 -2.94 -1.38
N ALA A 84 -18.41 -3.67 -1.28
CA ALA A 84 -18.06 -4.65 -2.32
C ALA A 84 -19.03 -5.82 -2.28
N ARG A 85 -19.97 -5.87 -3.24
CA ARG A 85 -21.06 -6.87 -3.34
C ARG A 85 -20.60 -8.33 -3.35
N ASN A 86 -19.32 -8.59 -3.63
CA ASN A 86 -18.75 -9.92 -3.81
C ASN A 86 -17.67 -10.29 -2.79
N VAL A 87 -17.51 -9.53 -1.71
CA VAL A 87 -16.56 -9.83 -0.64
C VAL A 87 -17.32 -10.45 0.54
N ARG A 88 -16.82 -11.56 1.05
CA ARG A 88 -17.41 -12.21 2.23
C ARG A 88 -17.26 -11.28 3.44
N LYS A 89 -18.29 -11.25 4.30
CA LYS A 89 -18.26 -10.41 5.52
C LYS A 89 -17.08 -10.75 6.43
N GLU A 90 -16.72 -12.02 6.47
CA GLU A 90 -15.58 -12.53 7.23
C GLU A 90 -14.26 -11.96 6.70
N ASP A 91 -14.08 -11.90 5.38
CA ASP A 91 -12.86 -11.36 4.76
C ASP A 91 -12.72 -9.85 5.07
N ILE A 92 -13.83 -9.11 5.08
CA ILE A 92 -13.83 -7.68 5.43
C ILE A 92 -13.46 -7.48 6.90
N ARG A 93 -14.05 -8.27 7.80
CA ARG A 93 -13.73 -8.23 9.23
C ARG A 93 -12.25 -8.55 9.46
N ASP A 94 -11.77 -9.63 8.86
CA ASP A 94 -10.41 -10.12 9.03
C ASP A 94 -9.40 -9.09 8.52
N LEU A 95 -9.67 -8.47 7.38
CA LEU A 95 -8.85 -7.40 6.83
C LEU A 95 -8.87 -6.14 7.70
N ALA A 96 -10.04 -5.76 8.25
CA ALA A 96 -10.16 -4.62 9.15
C ALA A 96 -9.33 -4.83 10.44
N MET A 97 -9.33 -6.04 11.01
CA MET A 97 -8.51 -6.38 12.19
C MET A 97 -7.01 -6.25 11.87
N VAL A 98 -6.59 -6.74 10.72
CA VAL A 98 -5.19 -6.69 10.28
C VAL A 98 -4.76 -5.24 10.01
N THR A 99 -5.61 -4.46 9.36
CA THR A 99 -5.36 -3.04 9.08
C THR A 99 -5.27 -2.22 10.37
N GLY A 100 -6.13 -2.50 11.35
CA GLY A 100 -6.06 -1.88 12.67
C GLY A 100 -4.78 -2.23 13.43
N ALA A 101 -4.33 -3.49 13.35
CA ALA A 101 -3.07 -3.91 13.94
C ALA A 101 -1.87 -3.24 13.27
N LEU A 102 -1.88 -3.10 11.94
CA LEU A 102 -0.86 -2.36 11.22
C LEU A 102 -0.82 -0.90 11.67
N ALA A 103 -1.98 -0.24 11.74
CA ALA A 103 -2.09 1.14 12.21
C ALA A 103 -1.49 1.32 13.61
N ALA A 104 -1.79 0.41 14.53
CA ALA A 104 -1.23 0.42 15.88
C ALA A 104 0.29 0.20 15.88
N ALA A 105 0.79 -0.72 15.04
CA ALA A 105 2.23 -1.02 14.93
C ALA A 105 3.03 0.16 14.33
N LEU A 106 2.43 0.94 13.44
CA LEU A 106 3.06 2.11 12.83
C LEU A 106 3.37 3.22 13.85
N GLY A 107 2.66 3.27 14.98
CA GLY A 107 3.02 4.12 16.13
C GLY A 107 2.95 5.63 15.90
N ARG A 108 2.30 6.09 14.84
CA ARG A 108 2.13 7.51 14.49
C ARG A 108 0.82 7.77 13.79
N GLU A 109 0.50 9.05 13.58
CA GLU A 109 -0.69 9.43 12.83
C GLU A 109 -0.66 8.85 11.43
N ILE A 110 -1.76 8.22 11.05
CA ILE A 110 -1.97 7.66 9.72
C ILE A 110 -3.14 8.34 9.04
N GLN A 111 -3.08 8.39 7.72
CA GLN A 111 -4.21 8.82 6.90
C GLN A 111 -4.80 7.62 6.17
N TRP A 112 -6.11 7.51 6.23
CA TRP A 112 -6.82 6.43 5.58
C TRP A 112 -7.03 6.74 4.09
N ALA A 113 -6.62 5.83 3.23
CA ALA A 113 -6.85 5.88 1.79
C ALA A 113 -7.99 4.92 1.41
N PRO A 114 -9.25 5.38 1.40
CA PRO A 114 -10.38 4.51 1.08
C PRO A 114 -10.37 4.15 -0.41
N THR A 115 -10.67 2.88 -0.70
CA THR A 115 -10.93 2.42 -2.07
C THR A 115 -12.39 2.64 -2.46
N GLY A 116 -12.68 2.70 -3.76
CA GLY A 116 -14.04 2.80 -4.28
C GLY A 116 -14.55 4.22 -4.42
N GLN A 117 -15.88 4.39 -4.42
CA GLN A 117 -16.53 5.67 -4.69
C GLN A 117 -16.13 6.73 -3.65
N GLY A 118 -15.46 7.79 -4.10
CA GLY A 118 -14.90 8.82 -3.24
C GLY A 118 -13.48 8.53 -2.72
N GLY A 119 -12.93 7.34 -2.99
CA GLY A 119 -11.57 6.95 -2.68
C GLY A 119 -10.58 7.17 -3.83
N TRP A 120 -9.37 6.67 -3.63
CA TRP A 120 -8.26 6.82 -4.58
C TRP A 120 -8.46 6.02 -5.87
N SER A 121 -9.26 4.97 -5.87
CA SER A 121 -9.57 4.17 -7.05
C SER A 121 -11.04 3.80 -7.12
N THR A 122 -11.67 4.14 -8.23
CA THR A 122 -13.04 3.71 -8.59
C THR A 122 -13.05 2.61 -9.63
N THR A 123 -11.91 2.34 -10.26
CA THR A 123 -11.82 1.38 -11.36
C THR A 123 -11.61 -0.04 -10.86
N LYS A 124 -12.34 -0.97 -11.48
CA LYS A 124 -12.11 -2.40 -11.29
C LYS A 124 -10.78 -2.80 -11.94
N LYS A 125 -9.85 -3.19 -11.06
CA LYS A 125 -8.69 -4.06 -11.24
C LYS A 125 -7.64 -3.84 -12.34
N ASP A 126 -6.43 -3.94 -11.87
CA ASP A 126 -5.16 -4.34 -12.45
C ASP A 126 -4.67 -3.45 -13.61
N ILE A 127 -4.85 -3.86 -14.84
CA ILE A 127 -4.34 -3.14 -16.03
C ILE A 127 -4.93 -1.73 -16.18
N ARG A 128 -6.17 -1.51 -15.74
CA ARG A 128 -6.79 -0.18 -15.85
C ARG A 128 -6.24 0.79 -14.81
N ARG A 129 -5.94 0.32 -13.60
CA ARG A 129 -5.32 1.14 -12.55
C ARG A 129 -3.90 1.53 -12.93
N GLU A 130 -3.09 0.57 -13.35
CA GLU A 130 -1.73 0.82 -13.83
C GLU A 130 -1.74 1.86 -14.95
N ARG A 131 -2.59 1.69 -15.97
CA ARG A 131 -2.74 2.66 -17.06
C ARG A 131 -3.22 4.03 -16.58
N LEU A 132 -4.14 4.07 -15.63
CA LEU A 132 -4.64 5.32 -15.05
C LEU A 132 -3.53 6.05 -14.29
N ILE A 133 -2.78 5.34 -13.46
CA ILE A 133 -1.68 5.92 -12.71
C ILE A 133 -0.59 6.39 -13.68
N GLN A 134 -0.24 5.58 -14.68
CA GLN A 134 0.72 5.97 -15.73
C GLN A 134 0.24 7.17 -16.55
N TYR A 135 -1.06 7.30 -16.79
CA TYR A 135 -1.62 8.49 -17.45
C TYR A 135 -1.41 9.78 -16.64
N TYR A 136 -1.56 9.69 -15.32
CA TYR A 136 -1.30 10.83 -14.43
C TYR A 136 0.19 11.05 -14.14
N LEU A 137 1.02 10.06 -14.33
CA LEU A 137 2.46 10.07 -14.08
C LEU A 137 3.20 9.60 -15.33
N PRO A 138 3.11 10.32 -16.47
CA PRO A 138 3.62 9.85 -17.76
C PRO A 138 5.15 9.65 -17.77
N ASP A 139 5.87 10.44 -16.99
CA ASP A 139 7.33 10.43 -16.92
C ASP A 139 7.89 9.51 -15.82
N ALA A 140 7.00 8.88 -15.01
CA ALA A 140 7.44 8.01 -13.93
C ALA A 140 7.79 6.61 -14.47
N ASP A 141 8.96 6.10 -14.06
CA ASP A 141 9.27 4.69 -14.27
C ASP A 141 8.53 3.84 -13.24
N LEU A 142 7.41 3.30 -13.67
CA LEU A 142 6.58 2.37 -12.89
C LEU A 142 6.73 0.93 -13.39
N SER A 143 7.81 0.62 -14.11
CA SER A 143 8.07 -0.72 -14.59
C SER A 143 8.33 -1.69 -13.44
N LYS A 144 8.04 -2.97 -13.68
CA LYS A 144 8.34 -4.02 -12.69
C LYS A 144 9.83 -4.11 -12.40
N GLU A 145 10.66 -3.87 -13.40
CA GLU A 145 12.12 -3.84 -13.31
C GLU A 145 12.60 -2.74 -12.36
N HIS A 146 11.98 -1.55 -12.41
CA HIS A 146 12.27 -0.49 -11.46
C HIS A 146 11.86 -0.89 -10.03
N PHE A 147 10.65 -1.43 -9.84
CA PHE A 147 10.22 -1.90 -8.52
C PHE A 147 11.12 -3.01 -7.96
N ASP A 148 11.58 -3.94 -8.81
CA ASP A 148 12.55 -4.97 -8.39
C ASP A 148 13.90 -4.33 -7.95
N SER A 149 14.32 -3.22 -8.57
CA SER A 149 15.59 -2.55 -8.26
C SER A 149 15.59 -1.81 -6.92
N VAL A 150 14.42 -1.34 -6.47
CA VAL A 150 14.24 -0.62 -5.20
C VAL A 150 13.58 -1.49 -4.11
N LEU A 151 13.49 -2.80 -4.35
CA LEU A 151 12.86 -3.76 -3.44
C LEU A 151 13.73 -4.07 -2.23
N VAL A 152 13.17 -3.88 -1.05
CA VAL A 152 13.85 -4.12 0.22
C VAL A 152 13.69 -5.57 0.68
N GLY A 153 14.81 -6.23 0.98
CA GLY A 153 14.82 -7.55 1.62
C GLY A 153 14.43 -8.74 0.72
N HIS A 154 14.11 -8.50 -0.54
CA HIS A 154 13.71 -9.52 -1.52
C HIS A 154 14.42 -9.32 -2.84
N LYS A 155 14.47 -10.37 -3.68
CA LYS A 155 15.14 -10.29 -4.99
C LYS A 155 14.20 -9.82 -6.11
N ARG A 156 12.94 -10.17 -6.02
CA ARG A 156 11.91 -9.87 -7.05
C ARG A 156 10.52 -9.89 -6.43
N ILE A 157 9.65 -9.04 -6.97
CA ILE A 157 8.21 -9.09 -6.68
C ILE A 157 7.50 -10.01 -7.67
N THR A 158 6.45 -10.68 -7.19
CA THR A 158 5.53 -11.40 -8.07
C THR A 158 4.65 -10.42 -8.85
N LYS A 159 3.98 -10.89 -9.91
CA LYS A 159 3.04 -10.06 -10.66
C LYS A 159 1.93 -9.47 -9.76
N ARG A 160 1.42 -10.24 -8.80
CA ARG A 160 0.40 -9.76 -7.86
C ARG A 160 0.94 -8.65 -6.96
N GLN A 161 2.10 -8.86 -6.34
CA GLN A 161 2.75 -7.89 -5.48
C GLN A 161 3.11 -6.60 -6.23
N TYR A 162 3.46 -6.72 -7.52
CA TYR A 162 3.66 -5.55 -8.39
C TYR A 162 2.36 -4.73 -8.54
N HIS A 163 1.22 -5.36 -8.76
CA HIS A 163 -0.06 -4.63 -8.82
C HIS A 163 -0.42 -3.97 -7.48
N ASP A 164 -0.18 -4.66 -6.37
CA ASP A 164 -0.40 -4.10 -5.04
C ASP A 164 0.56 -2.91 -4.78
N ALA A 165 1.81 -2.96 -5.27
CA ALA A 165 2.77 -1.85 -5.21
C ALA A 165 2.33 -0.66 -6.09
N ILE A 166 1.80 -0.89 -7.28
CA ILE A 166 1.19 0.15 -8.12
C ILE A 166 0.00 0.81 -7.39
N ASP A 167 -0.80 0.02 -6.69
CA ASP A 167 -1.93 0.53 -5.92
C ASP A 167 -1.45 1.47 -4.79
N THR A 168 -0.33 1.17 -4.12
CA THR A 168 0.25 2.07 -3.12
C THR A 168 0.77 3.39 -3.73
N VAL A 169 1.36 3.36 -4.93
CA VAL A 169 1.71 4.60 -5.66
C VAL A 169 0.46 5.40 -6.03
N GLY A 170 -0.62 4.73 -6.42
CA GLY A 170 -1.91 5.37 -6.69
C GLY A 170 -2.50 6.09 -5.47
N MET A 171 -2.38 5.50 -4.28
CA MET A 171 -2.77 6.15 -3.01
C MET A 171 -1.95 7.41 -2.75
N ALA A 172 -0.63 7.33 -2.94
CA ALA A 172 0.26 8.47 -2.77
C ALA A 172 -0.04 9.60 -3.77
N LEU A 173 -0.31 9.26 -5.04
CA LEU A 173 -0.75 10.20 -6.06
C LEU A 173 -2.05 10.91 -5.66
N TRP A 174 -3.04 10.14 -5.22
CA TRP A 174 -4.33 10.69 -4.78
C TRP A 174 -4.17 11.68 -3.61
N HIS A 175 -3.27 11.38 -2.67
CA HIS A 175 -2.95 12.28 -1.57
C HIS A 175 -2.19 13.52 -2.05
N ALA A 176 -1.12 13.35 -2.83
CA ALA A 176 -0.23 14.43 -3.25
C ALA A 176 -0.92 15.49 -4.12
N ARG A 177 -1.86 15.08 -4.95
CA ARG A 177 -2.62 15.99 -5.84
C ARG A 177 -3.93 16.50 -5.24
N GLY A 178 -4.22 16.17 -3.97
CA GLY A 178 -5.49 16.51 -3.36
C GLY A 178 -6.65 15.90 -4.13
N ARG A 179 -7.21 14.79 -3.67
CA ARG A 179 -8.38 14.07 -4.17
C ARG A 179 -8.77 14.46 -5.61
N PRO A 180 -8.26 13.82 -6.66
CA PRO A 180 -8.68 14.17 -8.01
C PRO A 180 -10.20 14.12 -8.05
N ARG A 181 -10.83 15.23 -8.35
CA ARG A 181 -12.29 15.29 -8.50
C ARG A 181 -12.65 14.28 -9.58
N GLN A 182 -13.41 13.26 -9.19
CA GLN A 182 -13.96 12.33 -10.14
C GLN A 182 -14.89 13.11 -11.06
N GLY A 183 -14.49 13.27 -12.29
CA GLY A 183 -15.24 14.00 -13.27
C GLY A 183 -14.40 14.22 -14.51
N VAL A 184 -14.11 13.17 -15.22
CA VAL A 184 -14.03 13.14 -16.68
C VAL A 184 -14.51 11.76 -17.11
#